data_3bb687d6a87e085e8183afd5ad127b79
#
_entry.id   3bb687d6a87e085e8183afd5ad127b79
#
_cell.length_a   1.000
_cell.length_b   1.000
_cell.length_c   1.000
_cell.angle_alpha   90.00
_cell.angle_beta   90.00
_cell.angle_gamma   90.00
#
_symmetry.space_group_name_H-M   'P 1'
#
loop_
_entity.id
_entity.type
_entity.pdbx_description
1 polymer ?
#
loop_
_entity_poly.entity_id
_entity_poly.type
_entity_poly.pdbx_seq_one_letter_code
_entity_poly.pdbx_strand_id
1 'polypeptide(L)'
;MTSPVDLEAPSVPTDGEAIRPKKYRWLREIGVVVGFYYVYETVRSLADHAGITNHAYSNARRLVVWEGWLHIFHEQVIQQAFVGATWFIRMMNIYYGTLHFVITAGLLVWMYRKRHEGYKEMRNLLGLTTALALIGYWLFPLAPPRLYKCNNNIPVPGPDGFTLGKCFVDTLDKVGGLWSYHSPIAKAVANQYAAMPSLHFGWALWCAIVLFRFGRHRATRVAAFFYPLLTLFAIVVTANHWFLDAAGGAVIVLSAVWITRLHQRRGDRQRLQRVRSSA
;
A
#
# COMPACT_ATOMS: atom_id res chain seq x y z
N MET A 1 -62.26 -22.47 -45.29
CA MET A 1 -61.66 -23.20 -44.16
C MET A 1 -60.18 -22.91 -44.24
N THR A 2 -59.72 -21.89 -43.46
CA THR A 2 -58.30 -21.48 -43.35
C THR A 2 -57.83 -21.84 -41.96
N SER A 3 -56.87 -22.76 -41.90
CA SER A 3 -56.21 -23.18 -40.61
C SER A 3 -55.52 -22.00 -39.95
N PRO A 4 -55.53 -21.92 -38.61
CA PRO A 4 -54.77 -20.90 -37.89
C PRO A 4 -53.30 -21.24 -37.92
N VAL A 5 -52.47 -20.23 -38.21
CA VAL A 5 -51.02 -20.28 -38.11
C VAL A 5 -50.64 -20.21 -36.61
N ASP A 6 -50.09 -21.30 -36.09
CA ASP A 6 -49.48 -21.32 -34.75
C ASP A 6 -48.27 -20.45 -34.75
N LEU A 7 -48.37 -19.27 -34.10
CA LEU A 7 -47.24 -18.43 -33.77
C LEU A 7 -46.56 -19.02 -32.52
N GLU A 8 -45.53 -19.84 -32.72
CA GLU A 8 -44.61 -20.24 -31.66
C GLU A 8 -43.99 -18.99 -31.03
N ALA A 9 -44.30 -18.77 -29.77
CA ALA A 9 -43.65 -17.72 -28.97
C ALA A 9 -42.15 -18.01 -28.88
N PRO A 10 -41.26 -17.02 -29.06
CA PRO A 10 -39.82 -17.24 -28.92
C PRO A 10 -39.51 -17.72 -27.50
N SER A 11 -38.88 -18.89 -27.41
CA SER A 11 -38.41 -19.47 -26.17
C SER A 11 -37.40 -18.48 -25.51
N VAL A 12 -37.79 -17.92 -24.35
CA VAL A 12 -36.89 -17.16 -23.50
C VAL A 12 -35.78 -18.10 -23.04
N PRO A 13 -34.51 -17.81 -23.32
CA PRO A 13 -33.44 -18.62 -22.77
C PRO A 13 -33.49 -18.54 -21.25
N THR A 14 -33.74 -19.65 -20.59
CA THR A 14 -33.61 -19.80 -19.16
C THR A 14 -32.10 -19.85 -18.80
N ASP A 15 -31.44 -18.70 -18.83
CA ASP A 15 -30.04 -18.56 -18.41
C ASP A 15 -29.93 -18.67 -16.89
N GLY A 16 -30.24 -19.86 -16.40
CA GLY A 16 -29.93 -20.34 -15.05
C GLY A 16 -28.62 -21.13 -15.01
N GLU A 17 -27.67 -20.89 -15.90
CA GLU A 17 -26.31 -21.39 -15.70
C GLU A 17 -25.62 -20.54 -14.62
N ALA A 18 -25.85 -20.92 -13.37
CA ALA A 18 -24.99 -20.52 -12.28
C ALA A 18 -23.55 -20.85 -12.67
N ILE A 19 -22.74 -19.82 -12.98
CA ILE A 19 -21.33 -19.93 -13.35
C ILE A 19 -20.63 -20.63 -12.17
N ARG A 20 -20.54 -21.96 -12.21
CA ARG A 20 -19.79 -22.76 -11.24
C ARG A 20 -18.36 -22.25 -11.25
N PRO A 21 -17.81 -21.80 -10.11
CA PRO A 21 -16.42 -21.35 -10.06
C PRO A 21 -15.53 -22.51 -10.47
N LYS A 22 -14.76 -22.38 -11.56
CA LYS A 22 -13.80 -23.38 -12.00
C LYS A 22 -12.92 -23.76 -10.80
N LYS A 23 -12.84 -25.07 -10.49
CA LYS A 23 -12.20 -25.69 -9.30
C LYS A 23 -10.80 -25.16 -8.96
N TYR A 24 -10.11 -24.54 -9.92
CA TYR A 24 -8.74 -24.04 -9.78
C TYR A 24 -8.59 -22.50 -9.94
N ARG A 25 -9.67 -21.72 -9.87
CA ARG A 25 -9.57 -20.24 -9.97
C ARG A 25 -8.69 -19.63 -8.88
N TRP A 26 -8.69 -20.22 -7.68
CA TRP A 26 -7.88 -19.75 -6.57
C TRP A 26 -6.37 -19.95 -6.81
N LEU A 27 -5.94 -21.05 -7.47
CA LEU A 27 -4.53 -21.26 -7.83
C LEU A 27 -4.03 -20.18 -8.80
N ARG A 28 -4.86 -19.79 -9.77
CA ARG A 28 -4.54 -18.70 -10.68
C ARG A 28 -4.37 -17.37 -9.91
N GLU A 29 -5.25 -17.10 -8.94
CA GLU A 29 -5.16 -15.86 -8.15
C GLU A 29 -3.90 -15.87 -7.28
N ILE A 30 -3.56 -17.00 -6.65
CA ILE A 30 -2.28 -17.15 -5.93
C ILE A 30 -1.10 -16.94 -6.87
N GLY A 31 -1.11 -17.55 -8.05
CA GLY A 31 -0.05 -17.38 -9.05
C GLY A 31 0.13 -15.91 -9.46
N VAL A 32 -0.95 -15.15 -9.62
CA VAL A 32 -0.90 -13.72 -9.93
C VAL A 32 -0.28 -12.93 -8.76
N VAL A 33 -0.68 -13.20 -7.52
CA VAL A 33 -0.15 -12.50 -6.34
C VAL A 33 1.32 -12.85 -6.11
N VAL A 34 1.69 -14.13 -6.21
CA VAL A 34 3.08 -14.58 -6.04
C VAL A 34 3.97 -14.08 -7.17
N GLY A 35 3.52 -14.15 -8.42
CA GLY A 35 4.25 -13.61 -9.56
C GLY A 35 4.47 -12.10 -9.46
N PHE A 36 3.44 -11.37 -9.03
CA PHE A 36 3.56 -9.93 -8.78
C PHE A 36 4.54 -9.64 -7.63
N TYR A 37 4.50 -10.42 -6.53
CA TYR A 37 5.45 -10.28 -5.43
C TYR A 37 6.88 -10.56 -5.88
N TYR A 38 7.11 -11.58 -6.72
CA TYR A 38 8.42 -11.88 -7.27
C TYR A 38 8.96 -10.75 -8.15
N VAL A 39 8.13 -10.20 -9.03
CA VAL A 39 8.49 -9.02 -9.84
C VAL A 39 8.81 -7.82 -8.95
N TYR A 40 7.99 -7.58 -7.92
CA TYR A 40 8.22 -6.54 -6.93
C TYR A 40 9.59 -6.69 -6.25
N GLU A 41 9.92 -7.88 -5.74
CA GLU A 41 11.21 -8.15 -5.09
C GLU A 41 12.39 -7.97 -6.05
N THR A 42 12.26 -8.46 -7.28
CA THR A 42 13.32 -8.33 -8.31
C THR A 42 13.57 -6.86 -8.65
N VAL A 43 12.53 -6.09 -8.94
CA VAL A 43 12.68 -4.66 -9.27
C VAL A 43 13.24 -3.89 -8.08
N ARG A 44 12.81 -4.20 -6.88
CA ARG A 44 13.29 -3.58 -5.65
C ARG A 44 14.78 -3.89 -5.38
N SER A 45 15.21 -5.15 -5.59
CA SER A 45 16.62 -5.54 -5.39
C SER A 45 17.55 -4.92 -6.44
N LEU A 46 17.07 -4.75 -7.68
CA LEU A 46 17.81 -4.06 -8.73
C LEU A 46 18.01 -2.56 -8.45
N ALA A 47 17.16 -1.96 -7.62
CA ALA A 47 17.29 -0.56 -7.21
C ALA A 47 18.40 -0.36 -6.16
N ASP A 48 18.97 -1.41 -5.58
CA ASP A 48 20.03 -1.33 -4.56
C ASP A 48 21.44 -1.31 -5.21
N HIS A 49 21.78 -0.19 -5.86
CA HIS A 49 23.04 -0.01 -6.59
C HIS A 49 24.07 0.79 -5.78
N ALA A 50 25.34 0.60 -6.09
CA ALA A 50 26.44 1.40 -5.53
C ALA A 50 26.20 2.91 -5.78
N GLY A 51 26.10 3.70 -4.69
CA GLY A 51 25.79 5.13 -4.75
C GLY A 51 24.36 5.52 -4.35
N ILE A 52 23.40 4.58 -4.30
CA ILE A 52 22.02 4.86 -3.91
C ILE A 52 21.93 5.43 -2.47
N THR A 53 22.83 4.99 -1.60
CA THR A 53 22.91 5.46 -0.20
C THR A 53 23.05 6.98 -0.13
N ASN A 54 24.02 7.57 -0.87
CA ASN A 54 24.25 9.01 -0.86
C ASN A 54 23.05 9.79 -1.39
N HIS A 55 22.42 9.29 -2.46
CA HIS A 55 21.20 9.87 -3.01
C HIS A 55 20.03 9.79 -2.01
N ALA A 56 19.85 8.67 -1.35
CA ALA A 56 18.78 8.47 -0.37
C ALA A 56 18.91 9.41 0.84
N TYR A 57 20.12 9.61 1.36
CA TYR A 57 20.34 10.58 2.44
C TYR A 57 20.22 12.03 1.96
N SER A 58 20.66 12.35 0.72
CA SER A 58 20.48 13.68 0.14
C SER A 58 18.99 14.00 -0.04
N ASN A 59 18.20 13.05 -0.53
CA ASN A 59 16.76 13.20 -0.67
C ASN A 59 16.07 13.36 0.70
N ALA A 60 16.49 12.62 1.72
CA ALA A 60 15.94 12.77 3.06
C ALA A 60 16.19 14.17 3.63
N ARG A 61 17.38 14.75 3.43
CA ARG A 61 17.66 16.14 3.82
C ARG A 61 16.74 17.13 3.12
N ARG A 62 16.54 16.98 1.81
CA ARG A 62 15.61 17.85 1.05
C ARG A 62 14.17 17.70 1.56
N LEU A 63 13.75 16.46 1.83
CA LEU A 63 12.41 16.20 2.33
C LEU A 63 12.17 16.84 3.68
N VAL A 64 13.13 16.77 4.62
CA VAL A 64 13.03 17.42 5.93
C VAL A 64 12.93 18.95 5.80
N VAL A 65 13.68 19.55 4.86
CA VAL A 65 13.53 20.99 4.56
C VAL A 65 12.11 21.30 4.07
N TRP A 66 11.54 20.48 3.19
CA TRP A 66 10.16 20.66 2.73
C TRP A 66 9.14 20.49 3.85
N GLU A 67 9.31 19.49 4.72
CA GLU A 67 8.47 19.31 5.91
C GLU A 67 8.58 20.49 6.89
N GLY A 68 9.79 21.06 7.02
CA GLY A 68 10.00 22.27 7.80
C GLY A 68 9.24 23.49 7.25
N TRP A 69 9.28 23.72 5.94
CA TRP A 69 8.51 24.79 5.30
C TRP A 69 7.00 24.60 5.44
N LEU A 70 6.54 23.36 5.43
CA LEU A 70 5.14 23.00 5.64
C LEU A 70 4.74 22.97 7.13
N HIS A 71 5.68 23.18 8.05
CA HIS A 71 5.50 23.09 9.50
C HIS A 71 4.99 21.73 9.99
N ILE A 72 5.35 20.65 9.30
CA ILE A 72 4.92 19.28 9.63
C ILE A 72 6.06 18.36 10.11
N PHE A 73 7.29 18.86 10.20
CA PHE A 73 8.44 18.08 10.69
C PHE A 73 8.32 17.84 12.20
N HIS A 74 7.63 16.76 12.59
CA HIS A 74 7.36 16.40 13.99
C HIS A 74 7.72 14.95 14.32
N GLU A 75 8.24 14.17 13.37
CA GLU A 75 8.55 12.74 13.54
C GLU A 75 9.47 12.50 14.74
N GLN A 76 10.49 13.34 14.88
CA GLN A 76 11.46 13.23 15.98
C GLN A 76 10.78 13.44 17.33
N VAL A 77 9.95 14.49 17.46
CA VAL A 77 9.23 14.80 18.71
C VAL A 77 8.27 13.66 19.04
N ILE A 78 7.54 13.16 18.05
CA ILE A 78 6.60 12.04 18.24
C ILE A 78 7.36 10.79 18.69
N GLN A 79 8.44 10.41 18.02
CA GLN A 79 9.21 9.24 18.44
C GLN A 79 9.75 9.41 19.86
N GLN A 80 10.35 10.55 20.17
CA GLN A 80 10.95 10.80 21.50
C GLN A 80 9.92 10.73 22.63
N ALA A 81 8.66 11.12 22.37
CA ALA A 81 7.58 11.04 23.35
C ALA A 81 7.24 9.59 23.74
N PHE A 82 7.43 8.63 22.85
CA PHE A 82 7.01 7.24 23.05
C PHE A 82 8.15 6.22 23.16
N VAL A 83 9.37 6.56 22.77
CA VAL A 83 10.50 5.61 22.68
C VAL A 83 10.85 4.98 24.03
N GLY A 84 10.56 5.63 25.15
CA GLY A 84 10.73 5.10 26.51
C GLY A 84 9.72 3.99 26.86
N ALA A 85 8.55 3.97 26.24
CA ALA A 85 7.51 2.96 26.46
C ALA A 85 7.78 1.72 25.58
N THR A 86 8.75 0.90 25.98
CA THR A 86 9.25 -0.24 25.17
C THR A 86 8.16 -1.22 24.74
N TRP A 87 7.19 -1.52 25.62
CA TRP A 87 6.08 -2.40 25.28
C TRP A 87 5.20 -1.82 24.15
N PHE A 88 4.95 -0.51 24.21
CA PHE A 88 4.14 0.18 23.21
C PHE A 88 4.89 0.23 21.86
N ILE A 89 6.16 0.57 21.87
CA ILE A 89 6.99 0.54 20.65
C ILE A 89 7.04 -0.87 20.05
N ARG A 90 7.16 -1.92 20.89
CA ARG A 90 7.09 -3.30 20.40
C ARG A 90 5.76 -3.61 19.71
N MET A 91 4.63 -3.16 20.27
CA MET A 91 3.32 -3.31 19.63
C MET A 91 3.29 -2.59 18.28
N MET A 92 3.80 -1.37 18.18
CA MET A 92 3.86 -0.62 16.93
C MET A 92 4.79 -1.29 15.91
N ASN A 93 5.91 -1.85 16.33
CA ASN A 93 6.80 -2.65 15.46
C ASN A 93 6.12 -3.92 14.95
N ILE A 94 5.35 -4.64 15.79
CA ILE A 94 4.56 -5.82 15.40
C ILE A 94 3.47 -5.41 14.42
N TYR A 95 2.79 -4.31 14.69
CA TYR A 95 1.79 -3.76 13.77
C TYR A 95 2.42 -3.45 12.41
N TYR A 96 3.49 -2.68 12.39
CA TYR A 96 4.20 -2.29 11.18
C TYR A 96 4.72 -3.50 10.39
N GLY A 97 5.47 -4.38 11.04
CA GLY A 97 6.18 -5.49 10.37
C GLY A 97 5.33 -6.73 10.10
N THR A 98 4.11 -6.83 10.68
CA THR A 98 3.33 -8.07 10.58
C THR A 98 1.84 -7.81 10.41
N LEU A 99 1.17 -7.17 11.38
CA LEU A 99 -0.29 -7.06 11.41
C LEU A 99 -0.83 -6.30 10.21
N HIS A 100 -0.15 -5.26 9.76
CA HIS A 100 -0.53 -4.49 8.58
C HIS A 100 -0.63 -5.39 7.33
N PHE A 101 0.34 -6.26 7.10
CA PHE A 101 0.34 -7.21 5.98
C PHE A 101 -0.75 -8.26 6.12
N VAL A 102 -0.95 -8.80 7.33
CA VAL A 102 -2.00 -9.79 7.63
C VAL A 102 -3.38 -9.19 7.39
N ILE A 103 -3.62 -7.94 7.82
CA ILE A 103 -4.90 -7.24 7.61
C ILE A 103 -5.13 -7.02 6.11
N THR A 104 -4.14 -6.55 5.37
CA THR A 104 -4.25 -6.32 3.92
C THR A 104 -4.55 -7.63 3.17
N ALA A 105 -3.79 -8.69 3.45
CA ALA A 105 -4.03 -10.01 2.88
C ALA A 105 -5.40 -10.60 3.30
N GLY A 106 -5.76 -10.44 4.57
CA GLY A 106 -7.05 -10.86 5.11
C GLY A 106 -8.23 -10.20 4.40
N LEU A 107 -8.15 -8.88 4.15
CA LEU A 107 -9.18 -8.16 3.39
C LEU A 107 -9.23 -8.62 1.92
N LEU A 108 -8.09 -8.91 1.30
CA LEU A 108 -8.06 -9.45 -0.05
C LEU A 108 -8.74 -10.83 -0.13
N VAL A 109 -8.44 -11.72 0.83
CA VAL A 109 -9.08 -13.05 0.95
C VAL A 109 -10.57 -12.91 1.27
N TRP A 110 -10.95 -11.99 2.17
CA TRP A 110 -12.35 -11.71 2.49
C TRP A 110 -13.12 -11.22 1.26
N MET A 111 -12.55 -10.31 0.47
CA MET A 111 -13.16 -9.87 -0.79
C MET A 111 -13.30 -11.03 -1.78
N TYR A 112 -12.27 -11.86 -1.95
CA TYR A 112 -12.34 -13.02 -2.82
C TYR A 112 -13.48 -13.98 -2.43
N ARG A 113 -13.68 -14.21 -1.12
CA ARG A 113 -14.69 -15.16 -0.62
C ARG A 113 -16.11 -14.58 -0.52
N LYS A 114 -16.25 -13.31 -0.19
CA LYS A 114 -17.52 -12.69 0.19
C LYS A 114 -17.97 -11.53 -0.69
N ARG A 115 -17.11 -11.01 -1.57
CA ARG A 115 -17.34 -9.82 -2.38
C ARG A 115 -16.78 -9.98 -3.79
N HIS A 116 -17.12 -11.07 -4.45
CA HIS A 116 -16.58 -11.41 -5.77
C HIS A 116 -16.74 -10.30 -6.82
N GLU A 117 -17.85 -9.57 -6.79
CA GLU A 117 -18.14 -8.47 -7.73
C GLU A 117 -17.06 -7.38 -7.70
N GLY A 118 -16.59 -6.99 -6.50
CA GLY A 118 -15.57 -5.95 -6.35
C GLY A 118 -14.14 -6.49 -6.28
N TYR A 119 -13.93 -7.80 -6.16
CA TYR A 119 -12.62 -8.38 -5.90
C TYR A 119 -11.57 -8.03 -6.96
N LYS A 120 -11.91 -8.22 -8.25
CA LYS A 120 -10.97 -7.95 -9.34
C LYS A 120 -10.55 -6.48 -9.39
N GLU A 121 -11.51 -5.57 -9.19
CA GLU A 121 -11.26 -4.14 -9.15
C GLU A 121 -10.28 -3.79 -8.03
N MET A 122 -10.56 -4.25 -6.80
CA MET A 122 -9.75 -3.93 -5.63
C MET A 122 -8.37 -4.61 -5.68
N ARG A 123 -8.28 -5.86 -6.14
CA ARG A 123 -6.99 -6.53 -6.37
C ARG A 123 -6.14 -5.76 -7.39
N ASN A 124 -6.73 -5.36 -8.50
CA ASN A 124 -6.02 -4.60 -9.54
C ASN A 124 -5.60 -3.22 -9.03
N LEU A 125 -6.45 -2.56 -8.23
CA LEU A 125 -6.11 -1.29 -7.57
C LEU A 125 -4.92 -1.44 -6.63
N LEU A 126 -4.89 -2.50 -5.81
CA LEU A 126 -3.76 -2.80 -4.93
C LEU A 126 -2.48 -3.05 -5.75
N GLY A 127 -2.58 -3.87 -6.80
CA GLY A 127 -1.46 -4.15 -7.70
C GLY A 127 -0.94 -2.89 -8.40
N LEU A 128 -1.83 -2.05 -8.93
CA LEU A 128 -1.45 -0.79 -9.58
C LEU A 128 -0.81 0.19 -8.59
N THR A 129 -1.36 0.30 -7.38
CA THR A 129 -0.77 1.11 -6.30
C THR A 129 0.67 0.66 -6.02
N THR A 130 0.90 -0.65 -5.89
CA THR A 130 2.23 -1.19 -5.62
C THR A 130 3.17 -1.01 -6.81
N ALA A 131 2.69 -1.18 -8.05
CA ALA A 131 3.49 -0.94 -9.25
C ALA A 131 3.93 0.52 -9.39
N LEU A 132 3.03 1.47 -9.12
CA LEU A 132 3.36 2.91 -9.13
C LEU A 132 4.37 3.26 -8.03
N ALA A 133 4.28 2.60 -6.86
CA ALA A 133 5.24 2.81 -5.78
C ALA A 133 6.66 2.34 -6.17
N LEU A 134 6.79 1.23 -6.92
CA LEU A 134 8.09 0.78 -7.43
C LEU A 134 8.76 1.84 -8.30
N ILE A 135 8.00 2.52 -9.15
CA ILE A 135 8.50 3.64 -9.95
C ILE A 135 9.01 4.76 -9.03
N GLY A 136 8.25 5.06 -7.96
CA GLY A 136 8.65 6.06 -6.96
C GLY A 136 9.97 5.71 -6.27
N TYR A 137 10.18 4.45 -5.87
CA TYR A 137 11.42 4.00 -5.24
C TYR A 137 12.64 4.15 -6.15
N TRP A 138 12.45 3.98 -7.45
CA TRP A 138 13.49 4.19 -8.46
C TRP A 138 13.81 5.66 -8.66
N LEU A 139 12.77 6.51 -8.75
CA LEU A 139 12.92 7.93 -9.03
C LEU A 139 13.38 8.72 -7.82
N PHE A 140 13.01 8.29 -6.61
CA PHE A 140 13.28 9.01 -5.39
C PHE A 140 13.64 8.05 -4.24
N PRO A 141 14.83 7.42 -4.28
CA PRO A 141 15.31 6.63 -3.16
C PRO A 141 15.40 7.51 -1.92
N LEU A 142 14.89 7.05 -0.77
CA LEU A 142 14.76 7.85 0.43
C LEU A 142 15.19 7.07 1.66
N ALA A 143 16.13 7.64 2.43
CA ALA A 143 16.53 7.11 3.72
C ALA A 143 15.45 7.42 4.77
N PRO A 144 14.89 6.38 5.43
CA PRO A 144 13.91 6.58 6.51
C PRO A 144 14.56 7.18 7.76
N PRO A 145 13.76 7.81 8.66
CA PRO A 145 14.28 8.44 9.86
C PRO A 145 15.14 7.52 10.74
N ARG A 146 14.78 6.25 10.87
CA ARG A 146 15.50 5.26 11.70
C ARG A 146 16.96 5.04 11.32
N LEU A 147 17.37 5.40 10.09
CA LEU A 147 18.76 5.30 9.67
C LEU A 147 19.64 6.43 10.22
N TYR A 148 19.05 7.49 10.75
CA TYR A 148 19.74 8.58 11.46
C TYR A 148 19.87 8.24 12.95
N LYS A 149 20.54 7.11 13.25
CA LYS A 149 20.76 6.59 14.62
C LYS A 149 21.74 7.47 15.39
N CYS A 150 21.57 7.49 16.71
CA CYS A 150 22.45 8.24 17.62
C CYS A 150 23.92 7.83 17.57
N ASN A 151 24.22 6.61 17.14
CA ASN A 151 25.56 6.01 17.20
C ASN A 151 26.24 5.86 15.85
N ASN A 152 25.66 6.34 14.75
CA ASN A 152 26.23 6.15 13.41
C ASN A 152 26.89 7.41 12.81
N ASN A 153 27.07 8.44 13.59
CA ASN A 153 27.68 9.72 13.19
C ASN A 153 27.07 10.38 11.93
N ILE A 154 25.88 9.94 11.52
CA ILE A 154 25.13 10.58 10.43
C ILE A 154 24.35 11.74 11.04
N PRO A 155 24.58 12.99 10.60
CA PRO A 155 23.87 14.13 11.10
C PRO A 155 22.37 14.02 10.87
N VAL A 156 21.55 14.24 11.89
CA VAL A 156 20.09 14.27 11.75
C VAL A 156 19.70 15.54 11.00
N PRO A 157 19.00 15.45 9.87
CA PRO A 157 18.59 16.62 9.12
C PRO A 157 17.63 17.49 9.94
N GLY A 158 17.78 18.81 9.81
CA GLY A 158 16.86 19.79 10.36
C GLY A 158 16.17 20.60 9.25
N PRO A 159 15.04 21.26 9.56
CA PRO A 159 14.23 21.99 8.58
C PRO A 159 14.99 23.08 7.82
N ASP A 160 15.93 23.74 8.49
CA ASP A 160 16.74 24.85 7.95
C ASP A 160 18.05 24.38 7.30
N GLY A 161 18.21 23.08 7.11
CA GLY A 161 19.44 22.47 6.65
C GLY A 161 20.52 22.29 7.72
N PHE A 162 20.27 22.75 8.95
CA PHE A 162 21.11 22.50 10.10
C PHE A 162 20.87 21.09 10.66
N THR A 163 21.86 20.55 11.37
CA THR A 163 21.72 19.25 12.02
C THR A 163 21.02 19.41 13.38
N LEU A 164 20.05 18.54 13.65
CA LEU A 164 19.41 18.48 14.96
C LEU A 164 20.32 17.77 15.98
N GLY A 165 20.37 18.28 17.20
CA GLY A 165 21.15 17.69 18.28
C GLY A 165 20.63 16.34 18.78
N LYS A 166 19.41 15.96 18.42
CA LYS A 166 18.79 14.68 18.75
C LYS A 166 18.77 13.79 17.52
N CYS A 167 18.80 12.49 17.72
CA CYS A 167 18.80 11.47 16.69
C CYS A 167 17.53 10.62 16.80
N PHE A 168 17.26 9.86 15.74
CA PHE A 168 16.23 8.84 15.77
C PHE A 168 16.75 7.54 16.40
N VAL A 169 15.83 6.77 16.97
CA VAL A 169 16.11 5.42 17.48
C VAL A 169 15.57 4.42 16.46
N ASP A 170 16.43 3.52 16.00
CA ASP A 170 15.96 2.37 15.22
C ASP A 170 15.24 1.40 16.16
N THR A 171 13.93 1.52 16.22
CA THR A 171 13.09 0.75 17.14
C THR A 171 13.01 -0.71 16.75
N LEU A 172 13.16 -1.03 15.46
CA LEU A 172 13.19 -2.42 14.96
C LEU A 172 14.44 -3.14 15.43
N ASP A 173 15.57 -2.43 15.49
CA ASP A 173 16.84 -2.91 15.96
C ASP A 173 16.87 -3.02 17.49
N LYS A 174 16.50 -1.94 18.19
CA LYS A 174 16.61 -1.82 19.64
C LYS A 174 15.55 -2.60 20.44
N VAL A 175 14.30 -2.59 19.96
CA VAL A 175 13.14 -3.15 20.66
C VAL A 175 12.65 -4.45 20.03
N GLY A 176 12.84 -4.58 18.69
CA GLY A 176 12.38 -5.72 17.92
C GLY A 176 10.86 -5.75 17.70
N GLY A 177 10.40 -6.83 17.06
CA GLY A 177 9.00 -7.13 16.80
C GLY A 177 8.71 -8.61 17.04
N LEU A 178 7.92 -9.25 16.16
CA LEU A 178 7.75 -10.72 16.12
C LEU A 178 8.95 -11.41 15.45
N TRP A 179 9.65 -10.70 14.57
CA TRP A 179 10.76 -11.21 13.77
C TRP A 179 12.02 -10.42 14.11
N SER A 180 13.17 -11.09 14.10
CA SER A 180 14.45 -10.41 14.21
C SER A 180 14.84 -9.83 12.84
N TYR A 181 14.95 -8.52 12.77
CA TYR A 181 15.48 -7.83 11.58
C TYR A 181 16.99 -8.03 11.37
N HIS A 182 17.66 -8.68 12.33
CA HIS A 182 19.06 -9.09 12.21
C HIS A 182 19.26 -10.36 11.39
N SER A 183 18.18 -11.11 11.07
CA SER A 183 18.31 -12.31 10.26
C SER A 183 18.87 -11.96 8.88
N PRO A 184 19.75 -12.79 8.29
CA PRO A 184 20.29 -12.57 6.95
C PRO A 184 19.19 -12.42 5.90
N ILE A 185 18.10 -13.17 6.05
CA ILE A 185 16.93 -13.13 5.17
C ILE A 185 16.22 -11.78 5.27
N ALA A 186 15.98 -11.26 6.47
CA ALA A 186 15.32 -9.97 6.66
C ALA A 186 16.18 -8.83 6.09
N LYS A 187 17.50 -8.88 6.24
CA LYS A 187 18.43 -7.90 5.65
C LYS A 187 18.48 -7.98 4.13
N ALA A 188 18.44 -9.18 3.56
CA ALA A 188 18.43 -9.37 2.11
C ALA A 188 17.12 -8.92 1.47
N VAL A 189 15.99 -9.07 2.20
CA VAL A 189 14.66 -8.72 1.72
C VAL A 189 14.30 -7.25 1.96
N ALA A 190 14.95 -6.54 2.90
CA ALA A 190 14.62 -5.15 3.25
C ALA A 190 15.48 -4.15 2.48
N ASN A 191 14.99 -3.62 1.35
CA ASN A 191 15.58 -2.40 0.78
C ASN A 191 15.34 -1.24 1.75
N GLN A 192 16.41 -0.81 2.43
CA GLN A 192 16.34 0.19 3.49
C GLN A 192 16.05 1.61 2.96
N TYR A 193 16.23 1.84 1.65
CA TYR A 193 16.09 3.15 1.00
C TYR A 193 14.79 3.30 0.20
N ALA A 194 13.89 2.33 0.28
CA ALA A 194 12.58 2.38 -0.36
C ALA A 194 11.51 2.98 0.59
N ALA A 195 11.77 4.18 1.16
CA ALA A 195 10.82 4.80 2.05
C ALA A 195 9.73 5.59 1.30
N MET A 196 10.06 6.26 0.20
CA MET A 196 9.10 7.08 -0.57
C MET A 196 8.79 6.45 -1.92
N PRO A 197 7.50 6.30 -2.23
CA PRO A 197 6.31 6.57 -1.41
C PRO A 197 6.00 5.45 -0.40
N SER A 198 5.40 5.78 0.75
CA SER A 198 5.06 4.77 1.76
C SER A 198 3.96 3.81 1.28
N LEU A 199 4.35 2.56 0.99
CA LEU A 199 3.37 1.50 0.70
C LEU A 199 2.53 1.11 1.91
N HIS A 200 3.07 1.21 3.13
CA HIS A 200 2.28 0.96 4.34
C HIS A 200 1.07 1.89 4.40
N PHE A 201 1.29 3.19 4.19
CA PHE A 201 0.19 4.14 4.19
C PHE A 201 -0.71 3.97 2.97
N GLY A 202 -0.14 3.72 1.79
CA GLY A 202 -0.92 3.44 0.57
C GLY A 202 -1.83 2.22 0.72
N TRP A 203 -1.33 1.12 1.26
CA TRP A 203 -2.15 -0.07 1.50
C TRP A 203 -3.16 0.12 2.62
N ALA A 204 -2.85 0.94 3.63
CA ALA A 204 -3.83 1.30 4.65
C ALA A 204 -5.00 2.09 4.06
N LEU A 205 -4.75 3.02 3.15
CA LEU A 205 -5.79 3.73 2.41
C LEU A 205 -6.59 2.78 1.50
N TRP A 206 -5.94 1.83 0.83
CA TRP A 206 -6.62 0.79 0.09
C TRP A 206 -7.55 -0.04 0.99
N CYS A 207 -7.08 -0.47 2.16
CA CYS A 207 -7.90 -1.16 3.17
C CYS A 207 -9.10 -0.30 3.59
N ALA A 208 -8.90 0.99 3.79
CA ALA A 208 -9.98 1.93 4.11
C ALA A 208 -11.03 2.00 2.99
N ILE A 209 -10.60 2.09 1.73
CA ILE A 209 -11.49 2.08 0.56
C ILE A 209 -12.31 0.79 0.53
N VAL A 210 -11.67 -0.37 0.74
CA VAL A 210 -12.35 -1.67 0.78
C VAL A 210 -13.38 -1.73 1.90
N LEU A 211 -13.00 -1.35 3.13
CA LEU A 211 -13.89 -1.38 4.29
C LEU A 211 -15.06 -0.40 4.14
N PHE A 212 -14.81 0.80 3.61
CA PHE A 212 -15.84 1.81 3.40
C PHE A 212 -16.85 1.39 2.32
N ARG A 213 -16.35 0.85 1.20
CA ARG A 213 -17.20 0.51 0.04
C ARG A 213 -17.96 -0.81 0.22
N PHE A 214 -17.35 -1.81 0.85
CA PHE A 214 -17.89 -3.18 0.91
C PHE A 214 -18.29 -3.62 2.34
N GLY A 215 -17.92 -2.86 3.35
CA GLY A 215 -18.31 -3.10 4.73
C GLY A 215 -19.78 -2.73 4.96
N ARG A 216 -20.53 -3.61 5.63
CA ARG A 216 -21.98 -3.41 5.90
C ARG A 216 -22.28 -2.79 7.25
N HIS A 217 -21.36 -2.91 8.20
CA HIS A 217 -21.57 -2.50 9.59
C HIS A 217 -20.97 -1.11 9.86
N ARG A 218 -21.53 -0.38 10.83
CA ARG A 218 -20.95 0.90 11.29
C ARG A 218 -19.49 0.74 11.73
N ALA A 219 -19.18 -0.36 12.42
CA ALA A 219 -17.83 -0.68 12.87
C ALA A 219 -16.79 -0.73 11.72
N THR A 220 -17.18 -1.24 10.53
CA THR A 220 -16.27 -1.26 9.37
C THR A 220 -15.99 0.13 8.82
N ARG A 221 -16.94 1.07 8.90
CA ARG A 221 -16.74 2.47 8.51
C ARG A 221 -15.85 3.21 9.51
N VAL A 222 -16.04 2.94 10.80
CA VAL A 222 -15.17 3.47 11.85
C VAL A 222 -13.73 2.94 11.65
N ALA A 223 -13.59 1.63 11.44
CA ALA A 223 -12.29 1.03 11.15
C ALA A 223 -11.65 1.62 9.87
N ALA A 224 -12.43 1.87 8.81
CA ALA A 224 -11.95 2.50 7.58
C ALA A 224 -11.36 3.90 7.82
N PHE A 225 -11.89 4.64 8.77
CA PHE A 225 -11.37 5.96 9.12
C PHE A 225 -10.11 5.88 10.00
N PHE A 226 -10.15 5.06 11.06
CA PHE A 226 -9.06 5.01 12.03
C PHE A 226 -7.86 4.18 11.57
N TYR A 227 -8.04 3.23 10.68
CA TYR A 227 -6.95 2.34 10.26
C TYR A 227 -5.80 3.07 9.55
N PRO A 228 -6.01 3.97 8.58
CA PRO A 228 -4.93 4.78 8.01
C PRO A 228 -4.26 5.70 9.03
N LEU A 229 -5.01 6.28 9.97
CA LEU A 229 -4.46 7.13 11.02
C LEU A 229 -3.55 6.33 11.97
N LEU A 230 -3.98 5.13 12.37
CA LEU A 230 -3.16 4.23 13.17
C LEU A 230 -1.89 3.83 12.40
N THR A 231 -2.02 3.56 11.10
CA THR A 231 -0.86 3.21 10.26
C THR A 231 0.11 4.39 10.17
N LEU A 232 -0.39 5.59 9.91
CA LEU A 232 0.43 6.81 9.88
C LEU A 232 1.18 6.99 11.19
N PHE A 233 0.48 6.90 12.31
CA PHE A 233 1.09 7.00 13.63
C PHE A 233 2.15 5.90 13.85
N ALA A 234 1.85 4.66 13.50
CA ALA A 234 2.78 3.54 13.69
C ALA A 234 4.08 3.72 12.88
N ILE A 235 3.98 4.12 11.59
CA ILE A 235 5.16 4.30 10.74
C ILE A 235 6.03 5.49 11.18
N VAL A 236 5.42 6.53 11.76
CA VAL A 236 6.11 7.70 12.26
C VAL A 236 6.77 7.42 13.63
N VAL A 237 6.01 6.89 14.61
CA VAL A 237 6.53 6.62 15.95
C VAL A 237 7.64 5.58 15.97
N THR A 238 7.64 4.68 14.98
CA THR A 238 8.72 3.69 14.80
C THR A 238 9.87 4.20 13.93
N ALA A 239 9.80 5.47 13.47
CA ALA A 239 10.78 6.13 12.60
C ALA A 239 11.04 5.39 11.26
N ASN A 240 10.05 4.68 10.74
CA ASN A 240 10.17 3.99 9.46
C ASN A 240 9.83 4.88 8.27
N HIS A 241 9.06 5.96 8.48
CA HIS A 241 8.64 6.87 7.43
C HIS A 241 8.56 8.32 7.91
N TRP A 242 8.77 9.25 6.98
CA TRP A 242 8.49 10.68 7.09
C TRP A 242 7.02 10.94 6.79
N PHE A 243 6.49 12.10 7.17
CA PHE A 243 5.10 12.47 6.82
C PHE A 243 4.91 12.63 5.32
N LEU A 244 5.87 13.23 4.62
CA LEU A 244 5.76 13.43 3.17
C LEU A 244 5.84 12.13 2.37
N ASP A 245 6.53 11.10 2.84
CA ASP A 245 6.50 9.82 2.13
C ASP A 245 5.18 9.07 2.34
N ALA A 246 4.51 9.28 3.48
CA ALA A 246 3.13 8.85 3.67
C ALA A 246 2.17 9.62 2.73
N ALA A 247 2.34 10.95 2.60
CA ALA A 247 1.59 11.74 1.62
C ALA A 247 1.83 11.24 0.19
N GLY A 248 3.07 10.89 -0.16
CA GLY A 248 3.41 10.23 -1.43
C GLY A 248 2.63 8.93 -1.64
N GLY A 249 2.50 8.11 -0.59
CA GLY A 249 1.66 6.90 -0.60
C GLY A 249 0.20 7.20 -0.90
N ALA A 250 -0.36 8.27 -0.32
CA ALA A 250 -1.73 8.73 -0.62
C ALA A 250 -1.87 9.17 -2.09
N VAL A 251 -0.93 9.96 -2.60
CA VAL A 251 -0.94 10.40 -4.00
C VAL A 251 -0.96 9.21 -4.96
N ILE A 252 -0.17 8.18 -4.69
CA ILE A 252 -0.15 6.98 -5.54
C ILE A 252 -1.48 6.23 -5.53
N VAL A 253 -2.11 6.04 -4.38
CA VAL A 253 -3.43 5.40 -4.30
C VAL A 253 -4.47 6.21 -5.07
N LEU A 254 -4.49 7.54 -4.88
CA LEU A 254 -5.42 8.42 -5.60
C LEU A 254 -5.19 8.36 -7.11
N SER A 255 -3.93 8.33 -7.55
CA SER A 255 -3.56 8.15 -8.95
C SER A 255 -4.04 6.80 -9.50
N ALA A 256 -3.84 5.72 -8.74
CA ALA A 256 -4.31 4.39 -9.10
C ALA A 256 -5.85 4.32 -9.22
N VAL A 257 -6.58 4.95 -8.29
CA VAL A 257 -8.05 5.08 -8.34
C VAL A 257 -8.47 5.87 -9.59
N TRP A 258 -7.82 6.98 -9.87
CA TRP A 258 -8.11 7.80 -11.04
C TRP A 258 -7.89 7.05 -12.36
N ILE A 259 -6.74 6.37 -12.51
CA ILE A 259 -6.41 5.55 -13.68
C ILE A 259 -7.45 4.42 -13.86
N THR A 260 -7.80 3.72 -12.79
CA THR A 260 -8.80 2.65 -12.82
C THR A 260 -10.16 3.16 -13.30
N ARG A 261 -10.60 4.32 -12.78
CA ARG A 261 -11.86 4.95 -13.21
C ARG A 261 -11.84 5.39 -14.67
N LEU A 262 -10.73 5.95 -15.14
CA LEU A 262 -10.59 6.32 -16.56
C LEU A 262 -10.70 5.10 -17.47
N HIS A 263 -10.07 4.00 -17.09
CA HIS A 263 -10.12 2.76 -17.88
C HIS A 263 -11.53 2.18 -17.94
N GLN A 264 -12.26 2.16 -16.85
CA GLN A 264 -13.67 1.74 -16.79
C GLN A 264 -14.55 2.60 -17.70
N ARG A 265 -14.45 3.93 -17.60
CA ARG A 265 -15.24 4.85 -18.45
C ARG A 265 -14.97 4.67 -19.95
N ARG A 266 -13.72 4.38 -20.34
CA ARG A 266 -13.37 4.09 -21.75
C ARG A 266 -14.00 2.78 -22.22
N GLY A 267 -13.96 1.74 -21.40
CA GLY A 267 -14.58 0.44 -21.68
C GLY A 267 -16.10 0.56 -21.87
N ASP A 268 -16.78 1.31 -21.02
CA ASP A 268 -18.23 1.54 -21.11
C ASP A 268 -18.60 2.31 -22.39
N ARG A 269 -17.84 3.35 -22.75
CA ARG A 269 -18.05 4.09 -24.00
C ARG A 269 -17.90 3.21 -25.24
N GLN A 270 -16.89 2.36 -25.28
CA GLN A 270 -16.67 1.43 -26.39
C GLN A 270 -17.79 0.39 -26.50
N ARG A 271 -18.31 -0.12 -25.38
CA ARG A 271 -19.47 -1.03 -25.38
C ARG A 271 -20.71 -0.35 -25.93
N LEU A 272 -21.02 0.88 -25.49
CA LEU A 272 -22.15 1.65 -25.99
C LEU A 272 -22.06 1.96 -27.49
N GLN A 273 -20.85 2.25 -28.00
CA GLN A 273 -20.63 2.46 -29.44
C GLN A 273 -20.89 1.19 -30.25
N ARG A 274 -20.40 0.02 -29.78
CA ARG A 274 -20.65 -1.28 -30.45
C ARG A 274 -22.13 -1.63 -30.52
N VAL A 275 -22.89 -1.39 -29.44
CA VAL A 275 -24.34 -1.63 -29.43
C VAL A 275 -25.03 -0.71 -30.39
N ARG A 276 -24.64 0.57 -30.53
CA ARG A 276 -25.24 1.52 -31.49
C ARG A 276 -24.88 1.21 -32.93
N SER A 277 -23.75 0.59 -33.23
CA SER A 277 -23.34 0.22 -34.58
C SER A 277 -23.92 -1.11 -35.04
N SER A 278 -24.49 -1.91 -34.12
CA SER A 278 -25.16 -3.20 -34.44
C SER A 278 -26.69 -3.11 -34.45
N ALA A 279 -27.26 -1.95 -34.13
CA ALA A 279 -28.69 -1.61 -34.25
C ALA A 279 -28.96 -0.78 -35.50
#